data_6229c0de5b3f5e8ad369523f3980e7f3
#
_entry.id   6229c0de5b3f5e8ad369523f3980e7f3
#
_cell.length_a   1.000
_cell.length_b   1.000
_cell.length_c   1.000
_cell.angle_alpha   90.00
_cell.angle_beta   90.00
_cell.angle_gamma   90.00
#
_symmetry.space_group_name_H-M   'P 1'
#
loop_
_entity.id
_entity.type
_entity.pdbx_description
1 polymer ?
#
loop_
_entity_poly.entity_id
_entity_poly.type
_entity_poly.pdbx_seq_one_letter_code
_entity_poly.pdbx_strand_id
1 'polypeptide(L)'
;MNQETKTKVSEAEQGYLGIQGVDVSDESAKMYNMPTGVYISDVVKNGGAQQAGLTKGSVITGLEGTTISDMNSLKEQLQYYRVGDKVKVTVQVPGNNGEYTEKTVEVTLGSKS
;
A
#
# COMPACT_ATOMS: atom_id res chain seq x y z
N MET A 1 -19.91 -21.14 -11.70
CA MET A 1 -19.60 -20.72 -11.15
C MET A 1 -18.76 -20.54 -10.66
N ASN A 2 -18.20 -20.38 -10.68
CA ASN A 2 -17.36 -20.33 -10.02
C ASN A 2 -16.98 -19.20 -9.60
N GLN A 3 -16.89 -18.86 -8.68
CA GLN A 3 -16.46 -17.79 -8.36
C GLN A 3 -15.18 -17.81 -8.11
N GLU A 4 -14.52 -16.95 -8.46
CA GLU A 4 -13.27 -16.84 -8.20
C GLU A 4 -13.09 -16.50 -6.86
N THR A 5 -12.84 -17.35 -5.98
CA THR A 5 -12.48 -17.13 -4.62
C THR A 5 -10.99 -16.98 -4.58
N LYS A 6 -10.53 -15.83 -4.19
CA LYS A 6 -9.11 -15.65 -4.04
C LYS A 6 -8.62 -16.54 -2.94
N THR A 7 -7.52 -17.23 -3.18
CA THR A 7 -6.94 -18.12 -2.20
C THR A 7 -5.71 -17.45 -1.60
N LYS A 8 -5.58 -17.52 -0.30
CA LYS A 8 -4.41 -16.96 0.37
C LYS A 8 -3.16 -17.71 -0.06
N VAL A 9 -2.13 -16.94 -0.36
CA VAL A 9 -0.84 -17.51 -0.76
C VAL A 9 -0.09 -17.91 0.51
N SER A 10 0.70 -18.96 0.45
CA SER A 10 1.49 -19.37 1.62
C SER A 10 2.43 -18.23 2.01
N GLU A 11 2.70 -18.11 3.29
CA GLU A 11 3.49 -17.01 3.82
C GLU A 11 4.83 -16.86 3.12
N ALA A 12 5.46 -17.97 2.77
CA ALA A 12 6.76 -17.93 2.11
C ALA A 12 6.70 -17.33 0.71
N GLU A 13 5.54 -17.39 0.07
CA GLU A 13 5.37 -16.90 -1.29
C GLU A 13 4.65 -15.57 -1.40
N GLN A 14 4.18 -15.04 -0.29
CA GLN A 14 3.44 -13.79 -0.32
C GLN A 14 4.33 -12.63 -0.76
N GLY A 15 3.78 -11.77 -1.59
CA GLY A 15 4.50 -10.60 -2.06
C GLY A 15 4.49 -9.48 -1.03
N TYR A 16 5.50 -8.63 -1.08
CA TYR A 16 5.62 -7.49 -0.17
C TYR A 16 5.78 -6.22 -0.98
N LEU A 17 5.18 -5.15 -0.49
CA LEU A 17 5.32 -3.86 -1.13
C LEU A 17 6.70 -3.26 -0.90
N GLY A 18 7.32 -3.57 0.20
CA GLY A 18 8.61 -2.99 0.53
C GLY A 18 8.49 -1.62 1.16
N ILE A 19 7.56 -1.45 2.09
CA ILE A 19 7.41 -0.19 2.82
C ILE A 19 7.31 -0.47 4.30
N GLN A 20 7.56 0.57 5.07
CA GLN A 20 7.23 0.59 6.48
C GLN A 20 6.05 1.53 6.60
N GLY A 21 4.95 1.06 7.13
CA GLY A 21 3.72 1.82 7.20
C GLY A 21 3.24 2.04 8.62
N VAL A 22 2.50 3.11 8.81
CA VAL A 22 1.91 3.46 10.09
C VAL A 22 0.45 3.76 9.86
N ASP A 23 -0.41 3.29 10.76
CA ASP A 23 -1.82 3.58 10.64
C ASP A 23 -2.07 5.06 10.84
N VAL A 24 -2.94 5.63 10.03
CA VAL A 24 -3.39 7.01 10.22
C VAL A 24 -4.75 6.93 10.90
N SER A 25 -4.80 7.30 12.18
CA SER A 25 -6.05 7.29 12.91
C SER A 25 -6.93 8.43 12.44
N ASP A 26 -8.25 8.34 12.73
CA ASP A 26 -9.17 9.40 12.36
C ASP A 26 -8.73 10.72 13.00
N GLU A 27 -8.23 10.64 14.22
CA GLU A 27 -7.78 11.82 14.94
C GLU A 27 -6.58 12.47 14.24
N SER A 28 -5.59 11.66 13.85
CA SER A 28 -4.42 12.16 13.13
C SER A 28 -4.81 12.71 11.78
N ALA A 29 -5.76 12.06 11.10
CA ALA A 29 -6.21 12.52 9.79
C ALA A 29 -6.82 13.92 9.90
N LYS A 30 -7.59 14.15 10.95
CA LYS A 30 -8.21 15.46 11.16
C LYS A 30 -7.17 16.49 11.57
N MET A 31 -6.28 16.10 12.46
CA MET A 31 -5.28 17.01 13.01
C MET A 31 -4.32 17.52 11.94
N TYR A 32 -3.89 16.64 11.04
CA TYR A 32 -2.93 17.00 10.02
C TYR A 32 -3.54 17.18 8.64
N ASN A 33 -4.86 17.14 8.56
CA ASN A 33 -5.60 17.32 7.31
C ASN A 33 -5.08 16.36 6.24
N MET A 34 -4.96 15.10 6.61
CA MET A 34 -4.43 14.06 5.71
C MET A 34 -5.45 12.93 5.57
N PRO A 35 -5.39 12.15 4.48
CA PRO A 35 -6.33 11.05 4.30
C PRO A 35 -6.08 9.93 5.29
N THR A 36 -7.11 9.14 5.56
CA THR A 36 -7.00 7.94 6.37
C THR A 36 -6.41 6.84 5.49
N GLY A 37 -5.53 6.03 6.02
CA GLY A 37 -4.92 4.94 5.28
C GLY A 37 -3.60 4.53 5.92
N VAL A 38 -2.67 4.07 5.10
CA VAL A 38 -1.36 3.65 5.58
C VAL A 38 -0.34 4.71 5.18
N TYR A 39 0.18 5.41 6.18
CA TYR A 39 1.21 6.42 5.95
C TYR A 39 2.54 5.70 5.72
N ILE A 40 3.22 6.02 4.63
CA ILE A 40 4.51 5.41 4.33
C ILE A 40 5.59 6.15 5.10
N SER A 41 6.06 5.53 6.16
CA SER A 41 7.10 6.13 7.00
C SER A 41 8.49 5.90 6.41
N ASP A 42 8.65 4.84 5.61
CA ASP A 42 9.91 4.57 4.94
C ASP A 42 9.67 3.60 3.79
N VAL A 43 10.59 3.58 2.84
CA VAL A 43 10.53 2.69 1.69
C VAL A 43 11.77 1.82 1.70
N VAL A 44 11.58 0.52 1.60
CA VAL A 44 12.70 -0.44 1.65
C VAL A 44 13.53 -0.31 0.38
N LYS A 45 14.84 -0.21 0.55
CA LYS A 45 15.75 -0.09 -0.58
C LYS A 45 15.61 -1.29 -1.51
N ASN A 46 15.46 -1.03 -2.78
CA ASN A 46 15.31 -2.04 -3.82
C ASN A 46 14.02 -2.86 -3.71
N GLY A 47 13.08 -2.42 -2.88
CA GLY A 47 11.78 -3.07 -2.80
C GLY A 47 10.87 -2.64 -3.94
N GLY A 48 9.75 -3.33 -4.09
CA GLY A 48 8.81 -3.04 -5.16
C GLY A 48 8.28 -1.61 -5.13
N ALA A 49 8.00 -1.10 -3.92
CA ALA A 49 7.48 0.26 -3.79
C ALA A 49 8.51 1.29 -4.26
N GLN A 50 9.76 1.12 -3.90
CA GLN A 50 10.81 2.04 -4.33
C GLN A 50 10.94 2.03 -5.85
N GLN A 51 10.92 0.85 -6.44
CA GLN A 51 11.04 0.73 -7.89
C GLN A 51 9.86 1.34 -8.61
N ALA A 52 8.69 1.33 -7.99
CA ALA A 52 7.49 1.91 -8.58
C ALA A 52 7.41 3.42 -8.39
N GLY A 53 8.32 3.99 -7.60
CA GLY A 53 8.33 5.43 -7.37
C GLY A 53 7.55 5.90 -6.17
N LEU A 54 7.14 4.99 -5.30
CA LEU A 54 6.48 5.40 -4.06
C LEU A 54 7.51 6.01 -3.12
N THR A 55 7.10 7.05 -2.42
CA THR A 55 8.00 7.77 -1.53
C THR A 55 7.40 7.87 -0.15
N LYS A 56 8.26 8.04 0.85
CA LYS A 56 7.76 8.26 2.20
C LYS A 56 7.00 9.57 2.26
N GLY A 57 6.02 9.61 3.13
CA GLY A 57 5.13 10.76 3.24
C GLY A 57 3.82 10.58 2.50
N SER A 58 3.75 9.61 1.60
CA SER A 58 2.50 9.32 0.90
C SER A 58 1.63 8.41 1.75
N VAL A 59 0.33 8.40 1.48
CA VAL A 59 -0.62 7.57 2.23
C VAL A 59 -1.28 6.60 1.27
N ILE A 60 -1.19 5.30 1.55
CA ILE A 60 -1.84 4.29 0.73
C ILE A 60 -3.30 4.24 1.12
N THR A 61 -4.18 4.44 0.14
CA THR A 61 -5.62 4.45 0.38
C THR A 61 -6.36 3.34 -0.34
N GLY A 62 -5.70 2.63 -1.25
CA GLY A 62 -6.35 1.54 -1.97
C GLY A 62 -5.36 0.56 -2.57
N LEU A 63 -5.84 -0.66 -2.81
CA LEU A 63 -5.04 -1.70 -3.45
C LEU A 63 -5.98 -2.50 -4.35
N GLU A 64 -5.71 -2.49 -5.64
CA GLU A 64 -6.53 -3.21 -6.64
C GLU A 64 -8.03 -2.89 -6.48
N GLY A 65 -8.35 -1.63 -6.27
CA GLY A 65 -9.72 -1.18 -6.14
C GLY A 65 -10.36 -1.40 -4.78
N THR A 66 -9.62 -2.00 -3.84
CA THR A 66 -10.12 -2.24 -2.49
C THR A 66 -9.62 -1.14 -1.57
N THR A 67 -10.49 -0.57 -0.77
CA THR A 67 -10.11 0.48 0.15
C THR A 67 -9.19 -0.05 1.24
N ILE A 68 -8.09 0.65 1.47
CA ILE A 68 -7.13 0.31 2.52
C ILE A 68 -7.23 1.39 3.58
N SER A 69 -7.64 1.02 4.77
CA SER A 69 -7.81 1.99 5.86
C SER A 69 -6.72 1.89 6.92
N ASP A 70 -6.01 0.78 6.97
CA ASP A 70 -4.93 0.61 7.96
C ASP A 70 -3.99 -0.51 7.50
N MET A 71 -2.95 -0.76 8.29
CA MET A 71 -1.97 -1.79 7.96
C MET A 71 -2.59 -3.20 7.93
N ASN A 72 -3.57 -3.46 8.79
CA ASN A 72 -4.22 -4.77 8.79
C ASN A 72 -4.95 -5.01 7.48
N SER A 73 -5.67 -4.01 6.97
CA SER A 73 -6.35 -4.13 5.68
C SER A 73 -5.35 -4.40 4.57
N LEU A 74 -4.22 -3.68 4.60
CA LEU A 74 -3.19 -3.85 3.58
C LEU A 74 -2.61 -5.25 3.63
N LYS A 75 -2.26 -5.73 4.81
CA LYS A 75 -1.68 -7.06 4.96
C LYS A 75 -2.67 -8.13 4.53
N GLU A 76 -3.95 -7.96 4.85
CA GLU A 76 -4.96 -8.92 4.45
C GLU A 76 -5.07 -9.01 2.93
N GLN A 77 -5.03 -7.89 2.25
CA GLN A 77 -5.11 -7.90 0.80
C GLN A 77 -3.86 -8.50 0.18
N LEU A 78 -2.69 -8.21 0.74
CA LEU A 78 -1.44 -8.74 0.19
C LEU A 78 -1.32 -10.24 0.33
N GLN A 79 -2.08 -10.86 1.25
CA GLN A 79 -2.04 -12.30 1.41
C GLN A 79 -2.51 -13.07 0.17
N TYR A 80 -3.19 -12.40 -0.75
CA TYR A 80 -3.70 -13.03 -1.96
C TYR A 80 -2.77 -12.86 -3.16
N TYR A 81 -1.61 -12.23 -2.97
CA TYR A 81 -0.70 -11.93 -4.07
C TYR A 81 0.68 -12.51 -3.78
N ARG A 82 1.38 -12.88 -4.85
CA ARG A 82 2.68 -13.54 -4.74
C ARG A 82 3.82 -12.61 -5.11
N VAL A 83 5.03 -13.01 -4.76
CA VAL A 83 6.23 -12.33 -5.22
C VAL A 83 6.21 -12.30 -6.75
N GLY A 84 6.41 -11.13 -7.32
CA GLY A 84 6.39 -10.94 -8.76
C GLY A 84 5.07 -10.49 -9.33
N ASP A 85 3.98 -10.58 -8.53
CA ASP A 85 2.69 -10.08 -9.00
C ASP A 85 2.72 -8.57 -9.07
N LYS A 86 2.01 -8.02 -10.04
CA LYS A 86 1.88 -6.58 -10.17
C LYS A 86 0.52 -6.17 -9.63
N VAL A 87 0.51 -5.20 -8.75
CA VAL A 87 -0.72 -4.72 -8.16
C VAL A 87 -0.81 -3.21 -8.31
N LYS A 88 -2.02 -2.70 -8.46
CA LYS A 88 -2.23 -1.26 -8.55
C LYS A 88 -2.48 -0.71 -7.17
N VAL A 89 -1.65 0.21 -6.75
CA VAL A 89 -1.74 0.83 -5.44
C VAL A 89 -2.17 2.26 -5.60
N THR A 90 -3.23 2.65 -4.90
CA THR A 90 -3.70 4.03 -4.91
C THR A 90 -3.13 4.73 -3.69
N VAL A 91 -2.47 5.85 -3.92
CA VAL A 91 -1.86 6.63 -2.86
C VAL A 91 -2.29 8.08 -2.95
N GLN A 92 -2.21 8.79 -1.82
CA GLN A 92 -2.39 10.23 -1.78
C GLN A 92 -1.01 10.81 -1.51
N VAL A 93 -0.54 11.64 -2.42
CA VAL A 93 0.82 12.20 -2.34
C VAL A 93 0.72 13.66 -1.91
N PRO A 94 1.46 14.07 -0.87
CA PRO A 94 1.40 15.45 -0.41
C PRO A 94 2.05 16.39 -1.43
N GLY A 95 1.38 17.49 -1.70
CA GLY A 95 1.91 18.51 -2.59
C GLY A 95 2.58 19.63 -1.82
N ASN A 96 3.15 20.58 -2.54
CA ASN A 96 3.88 21.70 -1.93
C ASN A 96 2.99 22.60 -1.09
N ASN A 97 1.70 22.65 -1.42
CA ASN A 97 0.76 23.51 -0.70
C ASN A 97 0.03 22.77 0.41
N GLY A 98 0.46 21.57 0.75
CA GLY A 98 -0.17 20.80 1.81
C GLY A 98 -1.39 20.00 1.37
N GLU A 99 -1.76 20.07 0.10
CA GLU A 99 -2.87 19.31 -0.41
C GLU A 99 -2.40 17.96 -0.93
N TYR A 100 -3.21 16.93 -0.75
CA TYR A 100 -2.87 15.59 -1.22
C TYR A 100 -3.49 15.35 -2.60
N THR A 101 -2.74 14.70 -3.46
CA THR A 101 -3.21 14.36 -4.81
C THR A 101 -3.23 12.85 -4.95
N GLU A 102 -4.34 12.32 -5.42
CA GLU A 102 -4.48 10.89 -5.62
C GLU A 102 -3.67 10.43 -6.83
N LYS A 103 -3.00 9.32 -6.68
CA LYS A 103 -2.20 8.76 -7.76
C LYS A 103 -2.25 7.25 -7.66
N THR A 104 -2.34 6.56 -8.80
CA THR A 104 -2.32 5.11 -8.84
C THR A 104 -1.05 4.66 -9.52
N VAL A 105 -0.30 3.76 -8.89
CA VAL A 105 0.93 3.23 -9.46
C VAL A 105 0.90 1.72 -9.44
N GLU A 106 1.56 1.10 -10.40
CA GLU A 106 1.66 -0.34 -10.44
C GLU A 106 2.95 -0.75 -9.73
N VAL A 107 2.84 -1.62 -8.76
CA VAL A 107 3.96 -2.07 -7.95
C VAL A 107 4.18 -3.56 -8.20
N THR A 108 5.41 -3.96 -8.49
CA THR A 108 5.75 -5.37 -8.58
C THR A 108 6.18 -5.81 -7.19
N LEU A 109 5.47 -6.79 -6.65
CA LEU A 109 5.73 -7.25 -5.29
C LEU A 109 7.05 -8.00 -5.20
N GLY A 110 7.80 -7.74 -4.16
CA GLY A 110 9.07 -8.39 -3.93
C GLY A 110 9.00 -9.38 -2.79
N SER A 111 10.12 -10.03 -2.51
CA SER A 111 10.19 -10.98 -1.42
C SER A 111 10.36 -10.25 -0.09
N LYS A 112 10.02 -10.95 0.97
CA LYS A 112 10.08 -10.40 2.30
C LYS A 112 11.49 -10.09 2.76
N SER A 113 12.44 -10.89 2.37
CA SER A 113 13.82 -10.72 2.83
C SER A 113 14.65 -9.89 1.89
#